data_b1d9ebbb42ed96941963a43ecf96ad6f
#
_entry.id   b1d9ebbb42ed96941963a43ecf96ad6f
#
_cell.length_a   1.000
_cell.length_b   1.000
_cell.length_c   1.000
_cell.angle_alpha   90.00
_cell.angle_beta   90.00
_cell.angle_gamma   90.00
#
_symmetry.space_group_name_H-M   'P 1'
#
loop_
_entity.id
_entity.type
_entity.pdbx_description
1 polymer ?
#
loop_
_entity_poly.entity_id
_entity_poly.type
_entity_poly.pdbx_seq_one_letter_code
_entity_poly.pdbx_strand_id
1 'polypeptide(L)'
;MTTPPGYLLDTNILSDLIRHPQGTVASKIEAAGEQSVCTSIIVAAELRYGAHKSGSRKLADRIDLILSALEILPLEAPADRHYGEIRHHLAREGNPIGPNDMLIAAHALSAGLTVVMTANIGKFSRVPGLSVENWLAE
;
A
#
# COMPACT_ATOMS: atom_id res chain seq x y z
N MET A 1 -14.62 -17.71 11.93
CA MET A 1 -13.52 -17.55 10.99
C MET A 1 -13.35 -16.08 10.62
N THR A 2 -12.15 -15.58 10.77
CA THR A 2 -11.85 -14.23 10.33
C THR A 2 -11.59 -14.22 8.82
N THR A 3 -12.24 -13.30 8.11
CA THR A 3 -11.98 -13.12 6.69
C THR A 3 -10.57 -12.50 6.53
N PRO A 4 -9.70 -13.06 5.68
CA PRO A 4 -8.39 -12.45 5.46
C PRO A 4 -8.54 -11.07 4.82
N PRO A 5 -7.57 -10.16 5.02
CA PRO A 5 -7.59 -8.86 4.35
C PRO A 5 -7.67 -9.01 2.84
N GLY A 6 -8.40 -8.10 2.19
CA GLY A 6 -8.53 -8.08 0.74
C GLY A 6 -7.80 -6.90 0.10
N TYR A 7 -7.49 -5.86 0.88
CA TYR A 7 -6.94 -4.60 0.38
C TYR A 7 -5.66 -4.24 1.08
N LEU A 8 -4.62 -3.96 0.30
CA LEU A 8 -3.36 -3.42 0.79
C LEU A 8 -3.34 -1.92 0.53
N LEU A 9 -3.31 -1.13 1.59
CA LEU A 9 -3.32 0.32 1.50
C LEU A 9 -1.90 0.82 1.21
N ASP A 10 -1.73 1.53 0.07
CA ASP A 10 -0.45 2.10 -0.33
C ASP A 10 -0.11 3.34 0.49
N THR A 11 1.14 3.78 0.40
CA THR A 11 1.67 4.93 1.14
C THR A 11 0.81 6.18 0.96
N ASN A 12 0.42 6.50 -0.28
CA ASN A 12 -0.34 7.71 -0.57
C ASN A 12 -1.74 7.69 0.04
N ILE A 13 -2.38 6.52 0.08
CA ILE A 13 -3.69 6.36 0.73
C ILE A 13 -3.57 6.60 2.23
N LEU A 14 -2.54 6.04 2.87
CA LEU A 14 -2.34 6.24 4.30
C LEU A 14 -1.94 7.68 4.62
N SER A 15 -1.16 8.33 3.75
CA SER A 15 -0.85 9.75 3.89
C SER A 15 -2.11 10.61 3.82
N ASP A 16 -3.03 10.28 2.90
CA ASP A 16 -4.31 10.97 2.81
C ASP A 16 -5.15 10.76 4.07
N LEU A 17 -5.21 9.53 4.57
CA LEU A 17 -5.92 9.22 5.82
C LEU A 17 -5.36 10.01 7.01
N ILE A 18 -4.04 10.19 7.07
CA ILE A 18 -3.39 10.97 8.11
C ILE A 18 -3.80 12.44 8.03
N ARG A 19 -3.83 13.00 6.82
CA ARG A 19 -4.23 14.40 6.60
C ARG A 19 -5.73 14.63 6.78
N HIS A 20 -6.54 13.61 6.46
CA HIS A 20 -7.99 13.69 6.47
C HIS A 20 -8.59 12.50 7.21
N PRO A 21 -8.44 12.43 8.55
CA PRO A 21 -8.84 11.24 9.31
C PRO A 21 -10.34 10.94 9.30
N GLN A 22 -11.16 11.90 8.83
CA GLN A 22 -12.60 11.69 8.66
C GLN A 22 -13.03 11.89 7.21
N GLY A 23 -12.09 11.77 6.28
CA GLY A 23 -12.34 11.99 4.85
C GLY A 23 -12.79 10.74 4.11
N THR A 24 -12.63 10.80 2.78
CA THR A 24 -13.10 9.75 1.87
C THR A 24 -12.44 8.40 2.15
N VAL A 25 -11.14 8.37 2.42
CA VAL A 25 -10.43 7.11 2.68
C VAL A 25 -10.99 6.45 3.93
N ALA A 26 -11.19 7.23 5.00
CA ALA A 26 -11.78 6.70 6.25
C ALA A 26 -13.16 6.09 6.00
N SER A 27 -13.99 6.77 5.19
CA SER A 27 -15.32 6.27 4.83
C SER A 27 -15.24 4.97 4.03
N LYS A 28 -14.29 4.88 3.10
CA LYS A 28 -14.09 3.67 2.30
C LYS A 28 -13.61 2.50 3.15
N ILE A 29 -12.74 2.74 4.13
CA ILE A 29 -12.28 1.71 5.07
C ILE A 29 -13.47 1.20 5.88
N GLU A 30 -14.30 2.11 6.39
CA GLU A 30 -15.48 1.74 7.16
C GLU A 30 -16.44 0.91 6.31
N ALA A 31 -16.69 1.32 5.06
CA ALA A 31 -17.58 0.60 4.15
C ALA A 31 -17.04 -0.80 3.79
N ALA A 32 -15.73 -0.92 3.58
CA ALA A 32 -15.10 -2.20 3.26
C ALA A 32 -15.00 -3.11 4.49
N GLY A 33 -14.96 -2.53 5.67
CA GLY A 33 -14.72 -3.23 6.92
C GLY A 33 -13.26 -3.17 7.33
N GLU A 34 -13.00 -2.78 8.57
CA GLU A 34 -11.64 -2.61 9.07
C GLU A 34 -10.78 -3.88 8.96
N GLN A 35 -11.42 -5.04 9.03
CA GLN A 35 -10.73 -6.33 8.93
C GLN A 35 -10.34 -6.69 7.50
N SER A 36 -10.87 -5.99 6.50
CA SER A 36 -10.56 -6.25 5.10
C SER A 36 -9.35 -5.47 4.60
N VAL A 37 -8.83 -4.55 5.39
CA VAL A 37 -7.69 -3.70 5.00
C VAL A 37 -6.44 -4.04 5.81
N CYS A 38 -5.30 -3.88 5.15
CA CYS A 38 -3.98 -4.06 5.76
C CYS A 38 -3.00 -3.16 5.05
N THR A 39 -1.75 -3.21 5.48
CA THR A 39 -0.68 -2.57 4.72
C THR A 39 0.57 -3.44 4.74
N SER A 40 1.54 -3.08 3.93
CA SER A 40 2.82 -3.77 3.82
C SER A 40 3.82 -3.16 4.80
N ILE A 41 4.74 -3.98 5.29
CA ILE A 41 5.89 -3.49 6.06
C ILE A 41 6.71 -2.47 5.26
N ILE A 42 6.71 -2.58 3.92
CA ILE A 42 7.38 -1.62 3.04
C ILE A 42 6.70 -0.26 3.12
N VAL A 43 5.36 -0.23 3.10
CA VAL A 43 4.59 1.01 3.25
C VAL A 43 4.85 1.63 4.62
N ALA A 44 4.84 0.82 5.67
CA ALA A 44 5.14 1.29 7.01
C ALA A 44 6.53 1.93 7.07
N ALA A 45 7.53 1.31 6.43
CA ALA A 45 8.89 1.84 6.37
C ALA A 45 8.94 3.19 5.65
N GLU A 46 8.21 3.33 4.53
CA GLU A 46 8.14 4.61 3.81
C GLU A 46 7.53 5.72 4.65
N LEU A 47 6.45 5.41 5.37
CA LEU A 47 5.80 6.39 6.24
C LEU A 47 6.73 6.83 7.37
N ARG A 48 7.44 5.89 8.00
CA ARG A 48 8.38 6.22 9.07
C ARG A 48 9.56 7.03 8.57
N TYR A 49 10.07 6.71 7.38
CA TYR A 49 11.10 7.54 6.75
C TYR A 49 10.61 8.97 6.54
N GLY A 50 9.38 9.13 6.02
CA GLY A 50 8.78 10.45 5.82
C GLY A 50 8.67 11.24 7.11
N ALA A 51 8.31 10.59 8.21
CA ALA A 51 8.23 11.23 9.51
C ALA A 51 9.59 11.75 9.99
N HIS A 52 10.64 10.92 9.87
CA HIS A 52 12.00 11.30 10.22
C HIS A 52 12.48 12.47 9.38
N LYS A 53 12.24 12.40 8.08
CA LYS A 53 12.64 13.45 7.14
C LYS A 53 11.98 14.79 7.46
N SER A 54 10.70 14.77 7.84
CA SER A 54 9.95 15.98 8.18
C SER A 54 10.36 16.60 9.52
N GLY A 55 10.87 15.77 10.45
CA GLY A 55 11.17 16.20 11.81
C GLY A 55 9.94 16.50 12.65
N SER A 56 8.74 16.22 12.16
CA SER A 56 7.50 16.54 12.85
C SER A 56 7.12 15.45 13.84
N ARG A 57 7.13 15.78 15.12
CA ARG A 57 6.68 14.89 16.20
C ARG A 57 5.21 14.52 16.03
N LYS A 58 4.40 15.52 15.65
CA LYS A 58 2.97 15.32 15.43
C LYS A 58 2.70 14.32 14.32
N LEU A 59 3.44 14.40 13.22
CA LEU A 59 3.32 13.45 12.12
C LEU A 59 3.74 12.04 12.56
N ALA A 60 4.86 11.93 13.27
CA ALA A 60 5.32 10.65 13.79
C ALA A 60 4.27 9.98 14.70
N ASP A 61 3.65 10.76 15.59
CA ASP A 61 2.62 10.26 16.49
C ASP A 61 1.37 9.78 15.73
N ARG A 62 0.97 10.51 14.70
CA ARG A 62 -0.17 10.13 13.86
C ARG A 62 0.11 8.85 13.08
N ILE A 63 1.32 8.70 12.57
CA ILE A 63 1.74 7.49 11.87
C ILE A 63 1.70 6.30 12.84
N ASP A 64 2.24 6.46 14.04
CA ASP A 64 2.19 5.41 15.06
C ASP A 64 0.76 4.98 15.36
N LEU A 65 -0.15 5.94 15.48
CA LEU A 65 -1.55 5.66 15.78
C LEU A 65 -2.20 4.85 14.65
N ILE A 66 -2.00 5.26 13.41
CA ILE A 66 -2.58 4.57 12.25
C ILE A 66 -1.99 3.17 12.08
N LEU A 67 -0.67 3.05 12.18
CA LEU A 67 -0.02 1.75 12.03
C LEU A 67 -0.37 0.79 13.16
N SER A 68 -0.66 1.29 14.35
CA SER A 68 -1.10 0.42 15.47
C SER A 68 -2.52 -0.10 15.27
N ALA A 69 -3.33 0.58 14.45
CA ALA A 69 -4.71 0.19 14.16
C ALA A 69 -4.84 -0.73 12.94
N LEU A 70 -3.79 -0.87 12.15
CA LEU A 70 -3.79 -1.68 10.93
C LEU A 70 -2.98 -2.95 11.12
N GLU A 71 -3.39 -4.01 10.41
CA GLU A 71 -2.54 -5.18 10.26
C GLU A 71 -1.40 -4.83 9.29
N ILE A 72 -0.17 -5.00 9.74
CA ILE A 72 1.03 -4.79 8.91
C ILE A 72 1.58 -6.15 8.56
N LEU A 73 1.55 -6.48 7.26
CA LEU A 73 2.01 -7.78 6.79
C LEU A 73 3.52 -7.78 6.56
N PRO A 74 4.22 -8.82 7.03
CA PRO A 74 5.65 -8.97 6.74
C PRO A 74 5.86 -9.35 5.29
N LEU A 75 6.97 -8.91 4.72
CA LEU A 75 7.36 -9.27 3.35
C LEU A 75 8.13 -10.60 3.41
N GLU A 76 7.56 -11.64 2.79
CA GLU A 76 8.14 -12.97 2.83
C GLU A 76 7.86 -13.74 1.54
N ALA A 77 8.47 -14.91 1.39
CA ALA A 77 8.26 -15.75 0.21
C ALA A 77 6.76 -16.04 0.03
N PRO A 78 6.22 -16.09 -1.19
CA PRO A 78 6.93 -16.03 -2.47
C PRO A 78 7.06 -14.64 -3.09
N ALA A 79 7.04 -13.56 -2.31
CA ALA A 79 7.14 -12.19 -2.84
C ALA A 79 8.42 -12.00 -3.66
N ASP A 80 9.50 -12.68 -3.32
CA ASP A 80 10.77 -12.61 -4.06
C ASP A 80 10.60 -13.06 -5.51
N ARG A 81 9.84 -14.09 -5.76
CA ARG A 81 9.56 -14.59 -7.12
C ARG A 81 8.76 -13.57 -7.91
N HIS A 82 7.71 -13.03 -7.30
CA HIS A 82 6.89 -11.99 -7.94
C HIS A 82 7.72 -10.75 -8.26
N TYR A 83 8.57 -10.34 -7.35
CA TYR A 83 9.44 -9.19 -7.56
C TYR A 83 10.35 -9.38 -8.79
N GLY A 84 10.99 -10.54 -8.90
CA GLY A 84 11.86 -10.85 -10.03
C GLY A 84 11.13 -10.78 -11.36
N GLU A 85 9.94 -11.38 -11.41
CA GLU A 85 9.10 -11.38 -12.61
C GLU A 85 8.62 -9.98 -12.97
N ILE A 86 8.15 -9.21 -12.00
CA ILE A 86 7.67 -7.84 -12.22
C ILE A 86 8.79 -6.96 -12.77
N ARG A 87 9.93 -6.98 -12.11
CA ARG A 87 11.06 -6.13 -12.49
C ARG A 87 11.54 -6.45 -13.90
N HIS A 88 11.65 -7.73 -14.22
CA HIS A 88 12.06 -8.18 -15.55
C HIS A 88 11.06 -7.73 -16.61
N HIS A 89 9.76 -7.94 -16.35
CA HIS A 89 8.69 -7.53 -17.27
C HIS A 89 8.70 -6.04 -17.54
N LEU A 90 8.75 -5.22 -16.49
CA LEU A 90 8.72 -3.77 -16.64
C LEU A 90 9.97 -3.23 -17.32
N ALA A 91 11.13 -3.84 -17.09
CA ALA A 91 12.36 -3.47 -17.77
C ALA A 91 12.28 -3.75 -19.27
N ARG A 92 11.70 -4.90 -19.64
CA ARG A 92 11.50 -5.26 -21.06
C ARG A 92 10.54 -4.32 -21.77
N GLU A 93 9.50 -3.88 -21.07
CA GLU A 93 8.52 -2.94 -21.62
C GLU A 93 9.02 -1.50 -21.66
N GLY A 94 10.17 -1.21 -21.05
CA GLY A 94 10.69 0.14 -20.96
C GLY A 94 9.90 1.06 -20.04
N ASN A 95 9.14 0.50 -19.11
CA ASN A 95 8.26 1.24 -18.20
C ASN A 95 8.56 0.91 -16.75
N PRO A 96 9.76 1.25 -16.23
CA PRO A 96 10.07 0.95 -14.85
C PRO A 96 9.21 1.75 -13.87
N ILE A 97 9.03 1.19 -12.68
CA ILE A 97 8.46 1.89 -11.54
C ILE A 97 9.48 1.87 -10.40
N GLY A 98 9.25 2.63 -9.35
CA GLY A 98 10.18 2.69 -8.24
C GLY A 98 10.39 1.33 -7.57
N PRO A 99 11.58 1.09 -6.94
CA PRO A 99 11.86 -0.20 -6.32
C PRO A 99 10.91 -0.55 -5.18
N ASN A 100 10.51 0.41 -4.35
CA ASN A 100 9.55 0.15 -3.29
C ASN A 100 8.18 -0.19 -3.85
N ASP A 101 7.77 0.46 -4.94
CA ASP A 101 6.50 0.15 -5.60
C ASP A 101 6.51 -1.28 -6.15
N MET A 102 7.64 -1.73 -6.70
CA MET A 102 7.78 -3.11 -7.15
C MET A 102 7.67 -4.10 -5.99
N LEU A 103 8.25 -3.77 -4.83
CA LEU A 103 8.14 -4.60 -3.64
C LEU A 103 6.70 -4.66 -3.12
N ILE A 104 6.00 -3.53 -3.11
CA ILE A 104 4.60 -3.46 -2.70
C ILE A 104 3.73 -4.30 -3.63
N ALA A 105 3.93 -4.17 -4.95
CA ALA A 105 3.22 -4.97 -5.95
C ALA A 105 3.48 -6.46 -5.76
N ALA A 106 4.73 -6.85 -5.57
CA ALA A 106 5.10 -8.24 -5.33
C ALA A 106 4.45 -8.78 -4.06
N HIS A 107 4.42 -7.97 -3.02
CA HIS A 107 3.78 -8.32 -1.75
C HIS A 107 2.29 -8.57 -1.95
N ALA A 108 1.61 -7.67 -2.65
CA ALA A 108 0.18 -7.79 -2.91
C ALA A 108 -0.13 -9.06 -3.73
N LEU A 109 0.66 -9.34 -4.77
CA LEU A 109 0.48 -10.55 -5.58
C LEU A 109 0.68 -11.81 -4.74
N SER A 110 1.71 -11.85 -3.91
CA SER A 110 2.00 -13.04 -3.10
C SER A 110 0.91 -13.29 -2.05
N ALA A 111 0.27 -12.24 -1.56
CA ALA A 111 -0.78 -12.33 -0.54
C ALA A 111 -2.20 -12.33 -1.10
N GLY A 112 -2.36 -12.19 -2.42
CA GLY A 112 -3.68 -12.17 -3.05
C GLY A 112 -4.48 -10.92 -2.76
N LEU A 113 -3.82 -9.76 -2.66
CA LEU A 113 -4.45 -8.51 -2.25
C LEU A 113 -4.61 -7.54 -3.42
N THR A 114 -5.65 -6.69 -3.33
CA THR A 114 -5.81 -5.54 -4.22
C THR A 114 -5.06 -4.36 -3.61
N VAL A 115 -4.23 -3.68 -4.40
CA VAL A 115 -3.54 -2.47 -3.95
C VAL A 115 -4.50 -1.29 -4.06
N VAL A 116 -4.66 -0.56 -2.97
CA VAL A 116 -5.48 0.64 -2.92
C VAL A 116 -4.58 1.86 -2.88
N MET A 117 -4.81 2.79 -3.80
CA MET A 117 -3.98 3.97 -3.95
C MET A 117 -4.82 5.20 -4.30
N THR A 118 -4.18 6.34 -4.42
CA THR A 118 -4.83 7.60 -4.76
C THR A 118 -4.86 7.81 -6.29
N ALA A 119 -4.52 8.99 -6.77
CA ALA A 119 -4.80 9.41 -8.13
C ALA A 119 -3.98 8.72 -9.22
N ASN A 120 -2.73 8.33 -8.97
CA ASN A 120 -1.86 7.82 -10.02
C ASN A 120 -1.76 6.30 -10.03
N ILE A 121 -2.80 5.66 -10.54
CA ILE A 121 -2.82 4.19 -10.63
C ILE A 121 -1.93 3.65 -11.75
N GLY A 122 -1.43 4.51 -12.65
CA GLY A 122 -0.70 4.09 -13.84
C GLY A 122 0.51 3.21 -13.58
N LYS A 123 1.27 3.48 -12.51
CA LYS A 123 2.46 2.69 -12.19
C LYS A 123 2.12 1.26 -11.79
N PHE A 124 1.09 1.07 -10.95
CA PHE A 124 0.69 -0.27 -10.52
C PHE A 124 -0.10 -1.01 -11.59
N SER A 125 -0.84 -0.30 -12.45
CA SER A 125 -1.58 -0.94 -13.52
C SER A 125 -0.67 -1.56 -14.58
N ARG A 126 0.61 -1.21 -14.61
CA ARG A 126 1.60 -1.85 -15.48
C ARG A 126 2.01 -3.24 -15.02
N VAL A 127 1.69 -3.60 -13.78
CA VAL A 127 2.09 -4.89 -13.20
C VAL A 127 1.08 -5.96 -13.59
N PRO A 128 1.49 -7.00 -14.35
CA PRO A 128 0.56 -8.04 -14.79
C PRO A 128 -0.05 -8.78 -13.60
N GLY A 129 -1.37 -8.99 -13.68
CA GLY A 129 -2.09 -9.77 -12.67
C GLY A 129 -2.41 -9.04 -11.39
N LEU A 130 -1.97 -7.79 -11.23
CA LEU A 130 -2.23 -7.03 -10.02
C LEU A 130 -3.57 -6.30 -10.10
N SER A 131 -4.41 -6.50 -9.09
CA SER A 131 -5.65 -5.73 -8.92
C SER A 131 -5.34 -4.41 -8.23
N VAL A 132 -5.87 -3.31 -8.77
CA VAL A 132 -5.62 -1.95 -8.25
C VAL A 132 -6.94 -1.20 -8.16
N GLU A 133 -7.15 -0.47 -7.07
CA GLU A 133 -8.31 0.43 -6.91
C GLU A 133 -7.84 1.81 -6.50
N ASN A 134 -8.52 2.83 -7.03
CA ASN A 134 -8.31 4.22 -6.62
C ASN A 134 -9.48 4.66 -5.74
N TRP A 135 -9.24 4.82 -4.43
CA TRP A 135 -10.29 5.16 -3.47
C TRP A 135 -10.62 6.66 -3.42
N LEU A 136 -9.88 7.49 -4.14
CA LEU A 136 -10.16 8.91 -4.25
C LEU A 136 -10.75 9.29 -5.62
N ALA A 137 -10.88 8.34 -6.54
CA ALA A 137 -11.53 8.58 -7.82
C ALA A 137 -13.04 8.76 -7.61
N GLU A 138 -13.59 9.75 -8.28
CA GLU A 138 -15.03 9.97 -8.31
C GLU A 138 -15.71 9.09 -9.36
#